data_537abb154da21aedacb3b4977be1baca
#
_entry.id   537abb154da21aedacb3b4977be1baca
#
_cell.length_a   1.000
_cell.length_b   1.000
_cell.length_c   1.000
_cell.angle_alpha   90.00
_cell.angle_beta   90.00
_cell.angle_gamma   90.00
#
_symmetry.space_group_name_H-M   'P 1'
#
loop_
_entity.id
_entity.type
_entity.pdbx_description
1 polymer ?
#
loop_
_entity_poly.entity_id
_entity_poly.type
_entity_poly.pdbx_seq_one_letter_code
_entity_poly.pdbx_strand_id
1 'polypeptide(L)'
;MLSSNPFSILSETISPFAMQSFIIAMVLLIAVGTIIQMIHHKNLTYFFNNAKKAKLSATKKLGVGEKVSVIAKTTVVDIGTTSELGFGKRRLAHVLGMYGTILFWVSSAILVFCYTGVDKPSSQTWSMIWHAGAILTCLGGYWFWFFLRVDVSAEAHPWYRIIKADLFVLALLACSTFGLAWSFTQFNGQIGLSYLFLILFVASNLILFGGVYWSKFAHMFYKPGAAIQKNLAEADGSRDNLPPPADAPEQFGLGIKREEPKHY
;
A
#
# COMPACT_ATOMS: atom_id res chain seq x y z
N MET A 1 -14.64 -4.51 -22.81
CA MET A 1 -13.37 -4.15 -22.15
C MET A 1 -13.32 -4.60 -20.69
N LEU A 2 -14.13 -4.05 -19.79
CA LEU A 2 -13.99 -4.32 -18.34
C LEU A 2 -14.08 -5.79 -17.93
N SER A 3 -14.80 -6.60 -18.66
CA SER A 3 -14.97 -8.05 -18.44
C SER A 3 -13.97 -8.92 -19.23
N SER A 4 -13.12 -8.33 -20.08
CA SER A 4 -12.12 -9.06 -20.85
C SER A 4 -10.80 -9.16 -20.10
N ASN A 5 -10.16 -10.34 -20.15
CA ASN A 5 -8.85 -10.56 -19.53
C ASN A 5 -7.75 -10.10 -20.49
N PRO A 6 -7.03 -8.99 -20.20
CA PRO A 6 -5.98 -8.49 -21.08
C PRO A 6 -4.78 -9.45 -21.17
N PHE A 7 -4.52 -10.23 -20.14
CA PHE A 7 -3.44 -11.22 -20.14
C PHE A 7 -3.75 -12.46 -20.98
N SER A 8 -5.04 -12.81 -21.13
CA SER A 8 -5.45 -13.89 -22.03
C SER A 8 -5.16 -13.55 -23.48
N ILE A 9 -5.50 -12.32 -23.90
CA ILE A 9 -5.19 -11.82 -25.26
C ILE A 9 -3.66 -11.74 -25.44
N LEU A 10 -2.93 -11.27 -24.43
CA LEU A 10 -1.47 -11.19 -24.49
C LEU A 10 -0.82 -12.58 -24.61
N SER A 11 -1.47 -13.64 -24.10
CA SER A 11 -0.93 -15.01 -24.17
C SER A 11 -0.84 -15.58 -25.59
N GLU A 12 -1.44 -14.92 -26.58
CA GLU A 12 -1.28 -15.25 -27.99
C GLU A 12 0.13 -14.88 -28.52
N THR A 13 0.79 -13.91 -27.89
CA THR A 13 2.12 -13.40 -28.32
C THR A 13 3.21 -13.64 -27.28
N ILE A 14 2.90 -13.60 -25.99
CA ILE A 14 3.84 -13.81 -24.91
C ILE A 14 3.39 -15.06 -24.12
N SER A 15 4.29 -16.02 -23.97
CA SER A 15 3.95 -17.27 -23.30
C SER A 15 3.46 -17.05 -21.85
N PRO A 16 2.47 -17.83 -21.38
CA PRO A 16 2.01 -17.77 -19.99
C PRO A 16 3.15 -17.92 -18.98
N PHE A 17 4.13 -18.77 -19.28
CA PHE A 17 5.31 -18.96 -18.45
C PHE A 17 6.12 -17.67 -18.28
N ALA A 18 6.31 -16.90 -19.34
CA ALA A 18 7.04 -15.62 -19.25
C ALA A 18 6.30 -14.59 -18.36
N MET A 19 4.97 -14.50 -18.49
CA MET A 19 4.16 -13.62 -17.64
C MET A 19 4.19 -14.07 -16.17
N GLN A 20 4.09 -15.37 -15.89
CA GLN A 20 4.18 -15.93 -14.55
C GLN A 20 5.57 -15.69 -13.94
N SER A 21 6.63 -15.91 -14.70
CA SER A 21 8.00 -15.63 -14.28
C SER A 21 8.22 -14.15 -13.96
N PHE A 22 7.61 -13.25 -14.73
CA PHE A 22 7.65 -11.82 -14.46
C PHE A 22 7.00 -11.47 -13.10
N ILE A 23 5.81 -12.02 -12.80
CA ILE A 23 5.17 -11.80 -11.50
C ILE A 23 6.01 -12.35 -10.36
N ILE A 24 6.56 -13.56 -10.51
CA ILE A 24 7.46 -14.17 -9.49
C ILE A 24 8.67 -13.25 -9.26
N ALA A 25 9.29 -12.76 -10.33
CA ALA A 25 10.43 -11.84 -10.23
C ALA A 25 10.05 -10.54 -9.49
N MET A 26 8.86 -9.97 -9.73
CA MET A 26 8.38 -8.78 -9.01
C MET A 26 8.19 -9.07 -7.52
N VAL A 27 7.61 -10.22 -7.15
CA VAL A 27 7.45 -10.63 -5.75
C VAL A 27 8.82 -10.82 -5.07
N LEU A 28 9.78 -11.42 -5.77
CA LEU A 28 11.14 -11.58 -5.26
C LEU A 28 11.84 -10.22 -5.06
N LEU A 29 11.67 -9.26 -5.98
CA LEU A 29 12.19 -7.89 -5.82
C LEU A 29 11.61 -7.20 -4.59
N ILE A 30 10.31 -7.35 -4.32
CA ILE A 30 9.68 -6.85 -3.10
C ILE A 30 10.33 -7.48 -1.86
N ALA A 31 10.40 -8.79 -1.81
CA ALA A 31 10.91 -9.52 -0.65
C ALA A 31 12.37 -9.13 -0.36
N VAL A 32 13.23 -9.22 -1.38
CA VAL A 32 14.65 -8.92 -1.26
C VAL A 32 14.86 -7.43 -0.95
N GLY A 33 14.20 -6.51 -1.68
CA GLY A 33 14.32 -5.08 -1.46
C GLY A 33 13.86 -4.65 -0.07
N THR A 34 12.77 -5.24 0.44
CA THR A 34 12.28 -4.98 1.80
C THR A 34 13.26 -5.48 2.86
N ILE A 35 13.78 -6.71 2.72
CA ILE A 35 14.77 -7.28 3.65
C ILE A 35 16.02 -6.42 3.67
N ILE A 36 16.58 -6.07 2.52
CA ILE A 36 17.77 -5.23 2.43
C ILE A 36 17.53 -3.86 3.10
N GLN A 37 16.38 -3.23 2.83
CA GLN A 37 16.04 -1.95 3.45
C GLN A 37 15.92 -2.07 4.97
N MET A 38 15.27 -3.10 5.49
CA MET A 38 15.11 -3.33 6.92
C MET A 38 16.45 -3.56 7.62
N ILE A 39 17.38 -4.27 6.97
CA ILE A 39 18.74 -4.52 7.51
C ILE A 39 19.57 -3.24 7.44
N HIS A 40 19.60 -2.57 6.30
CA HIS A 40 20.43 -1.38 6.07
C HIS A 40 20.06 -0.23 7.01
N HIS A 41 18.77 0.05 7.17
CA HIS A 41 18.29 1.09 8.08
C HIS A 41 18.22 0.64 9.54
N LYS A 42 18.65 -0.59 9.85
CA LYS A 42 18.60 -1.18 11.20
C LYS A 42 17.19 -1.17 11.84
N ASN A 43 16.14 -1.06 11.02
CA ASN A 43 14.76 -0.98 11.48
C ASN A 43 14.37 -2.19 12.34
N LEU A 44 14.79 -3.40 11.94
CA LEU A 44 14.58 -4.63 12.71
C LEU A 44 15.26 -4.57 14.08
N THR A 45 16.52 -4.10 14.12
CA THR A 45 17.26 -3.98 15.38
C THR A 45 16.56 -3.02 16.35
N TYR A 46 16.15 -1.86 15.85
CA TYR A 46 15.38 -0.89 16.65
C TYR A 46 14.04 -1.46 17.12
N PHE A 47 13.31 -2.12 16.24
CA PHE A 47 12.03 -2.74 16.55
C PHE A 47 12.15 -3.77 17.70
N PHE A 48 13.08 -4.71 17.58
CA PHE A 48 13.26 -5.74 18.62
C PHE A 48 13.84 -5.18 19.91
N ASN A 49 14.76 -4.21 19.85
CA ASN A 49 15.30 -3.56 21.04
C ASN A 49 14.22 -2.78 21.79
N ASN A 50 13.37 -2.05 21.08
CA ASN A 50 12.26 -1.33 21.69
C ASN A 50 11.23 -2.28 22.29
N ALA A 51 10.87 -3.36 21.58
CA ALA A 51 10.00 -4.40 22.11
C ALA A 51 10.55 -5.05 23.39
N LYS A 52 11.88 -5.29 23.44
CA LYS A 52 12.54 -5.81 24.64
C LYS A 52 12.49 -4.81 25.80
N LYS A 53 12.80 -3.54 25.55
CA LYS A 53 12.71 -2.48 26.57
C LYS A 53 11.28 -2.29 27.06
N ALA A 54 10.29 -2.28 26.16
CA ALA A 54 8.88 -2.17 26.52
C ALA A 54 8.45 -3.29 27.49
N LYS A 55 8.87 -4.54 27.23
CA LYS A 55 8.58 -5.65 28.16
C LYS A 55 9.14 -5.45 29.57
N LEU A 56 10.26 -4.76 29.71
CA LEU A 56 10.89 -4.47 31.01
C LEU A 56 10.14 -3.39 31.79
N SER A 57 9.50 -2.45 31.07
CA SER A 57 8.71 -1.35 31.65
C SER A 57 7.21 -1.65 31.72
N ALA A 58 6.79 -2.84 31.32
CA ALA A 58 5.38 -3.24 31.36
C ALA A 58 4.85 -3.28 32.78
N THR A 59 3.73 -2.60 33.02
CA THR A 59 3.04 -2.58 34.32
C THR A 59 2.05 -3.74 34.48
N LYS A 60 1.62 -4.34 33.37
CA LYS A 60 0.67 -5.45 33.33
C LYS A 60 1.17 -6.57 32.41
N LYS A 61 1.02 -7.82 32.84
CA LYS A 61 1.23 -8.98 31.98
C LYS A 61 -0.06 -9.30 31.21
N LEU A 62 -0.04 -9.11 29.89
CA LEU A 62 -1.17 -9.46 29.02
C LEU A 62 -1.28 -10.98 28.88
N GLY A 63 -2.48 -11.51 29.08
CA GLY A 63 -2.82 -12.89 28.75
C GLY A 63 -2.81 -13.13 27.22
N VAL A 64 -2.78 -14.42 26.82
CA VAL A 64 -2.79 -14.78 25.39
C VAL A 64 -4.04 -14.24 24.69
N GLY A 65 -5.21 -14.37 25.30
CA GLY A 65 -6.48 -13.86 24.75
C GLY A 65 -6.49 -12.34 24.57
N GLU A 66 -5.95 -11.58 25.55
CA GLU A 66 -5.83 -10.12 25.46
C GLU A 66 -4.91 -9.72 24.31
N LYS A 67 -3.76 -10.39 24.14
CA LYS A 67 -2.83 -10.13 23.01
C LYS A 67 -3.49 -10.38 21.67
N VAL A 68 -4.18 -11.51 21.52
CA VAL A 68 -4.90 -11.85 20.28
C VAL A 68 -5.98 -10.81 19.99
N SER A 69 -6.73 -10.37 21.00
CA SER A 69 -7.74 -9.33 20.86
C SER A 69 -7.14 -7.99 20.39
N VAL A 70 -6.04 -7.56 20.99
CA VAL A 70 -5.32 -6.34 20.59
C VAL A 70 -4.82 -6.45 19.15
N ILE A 71 -4.18 -7.56 18.80
CA ILE A 71 -3.67 -7.80 17.44
C ILE A 71 -4.83 -7.79 16.42
N ALA A 72 -5.92 -8.50 16.70
CA ALA A 72 -7.08 -8.55 15.83
C ALA A 72 -7.71 -7.16 15.65
N LYS A 73 -7.92 -6.42 16.73
CA LYS A 73 -8.45 -5.04 16.68
C LYS A 73 -7.53 -4.13 15.87
N THR A 74 -6.23 -4.15 16.13
CA THR A 74 -5.23 -3.36 15.38
C THR A 74 -5.25 -3.70 13.90
N THR A 75 -5.30 -4.99 13.57
CA THR A 75 -5.31 -5.43 12.16
C THR A 75 -6.56 -4.95 11.43
N VAL A 76 -7.73 -5.08 12.04
CA VAL A 76 -9.00 -4.70 11.40
C VAL A 76 -9.19 -3.18 11.39
N VAL A 77 -8.99 -2.52 12.53
CA VAL A 77 -9.30 -1.09 12.68
C VAL A 77 -8.15 -0.23 12.18
N ASP A 78 -6.94 -0.39 12.72
CA ASP A 78 -5.85 0.55 12.42
C ASP A 78 -5.22 0.29 11.06
N ILE A 79 -4.98 -0.98 10.71
CA ILE A 79 -4.39 -1.34 9.43
C ILE A 79 -5.47 -1.37 8.34
N GLY A 80 -6.56 -2.10 8.55
CA GLY A 80 -7.61 -2.30 7.55
C GLY A 80 -8.37 -1.02 7.21
N THR A 81 -8.69 -0.19 8.18
CA THR A 81 -9.38 1.08 7.93
C THR A 81 -8.46 2.29 7.92
N THR A 82 -7.16 2.11 8.14
CA THR A 82 -6.16 3.20 8.24
C THR A 82 -6.59 4.31 9.22
N SER A 83 -7.08 3.90 10.41
CA SER A 83 -7.65 4.80 11.42
C SER A 83 -6.65 5.86 11.90
N GLU A 84 -5.35 5.58 11.81
CA GLU A 84 -4.26 6.52 12.14
C GLU A 84 -4.32 7.84 11.34
N LEU A 85 -4.94 7.83 10.15
CA LEU A 85 -5.09 9.02 9.31
C LEU A 85 -6.26 9.93 9.73
N GLY A 86 -6.96 9.59 10.82
CA GLY A 86 -8.16 10.31 11.26
C GLY A 86 -9.32 10.18 10.26
N PHE A 87 -10.38 10.93 10.47
CA PHE A 87 -11.51 11.01 9.54
C PHE A 87 -11.29 12.19 8.60
N GLY A 88 -11.20 11.94 7.29
CA GLY A 88 -11.08 13.02 6.31
C GLY A 88 -10.70 12.57 4.90
N LYS A 89 -10.49 13.55 4.04
CA LYS A 89 -10.15 13.35 2.62
C LYS A 89 -8.88 12.52 2.43
N ARG A 90 -7.88 12.72 3.31
CA ARG A 90 -6.60 11.97 3.27
C ARG A 90 -6.80 10.49 3.50
N ARG A 91 -7.62 10.12 4.50
CA ARG A 91 -7.95 8.72 4.78
C ARG A 91 -8.69 8.08 3.61
N LEU A 92 -9.69 8.79 3.05
CA LEU A 92 -10.45 8.26 1.92
C LEU A 92 -9.56 8.01 0.70
N ALA A 93 -8.73 8.97 0.32
CA ALA A 93 -7.79 8.81 -0.79
C ALA A 93 -6.82 7.64 -0.56
N HIS A 94 -6.32 7.48 0.68
CA HIS A 94 -5.43 6.38 1.04
C HIS A 94 -6.15 5.02 0.97
N VAL A 95 -7.36 4.92 1.50
CA VAL A 95 -8.16 3.68 1.46
C VAL A 95 -8.47 3.27 0.03
N LEU A 96 -8.87 4.23 -0.83
CA LEU A 96 -9.10 3.96 -2.25
C LEU A 96 -7.83 3.43 -2.94
N GLY A 97 -6.70 4.11 -2.74
CA GLY A 97 -5.42 3.70 -3.30
C GLY A 97 -4.96 2.34 -2.78
N MET A 98 -5.05 2.10 -1.47
CA MET A 98 -4.61 0.86 -0.83
C MET A 98 -5.42 -0.35 -1.31
N TYR A 99 -6.75 -0.29 -1.19
CA TYR A 99 -7.59 -1.41 -1.63
C TYR A 99 -7.60 -1.56 -3.13
N GLY A 100 -7.57 -0.44 -3.88
CA GLY A 100 -7.40 -0.47 -5.32
C GLY A 100 -6.16 -1.23 -5.74
N THR A 101 -5.02 -0.93 -5.12
CA THR A 101 -3.74 -1.60 -5.38
C THR A 101 -3.77 -3.09 -5.04
N ILE A 102 -4.33 -3.46 -3.89
CA ILE A 102 -4.46 -4.86 -3.48
C ILE A 102 -5.31 -5.63 -4.49
N LEU A 103 -6.47 -5.10 -4.86
CA LEU A 103 -7.35 -5.72 -5.85
C LEU A 103 -6.65 -5.85 -7.20
N PHE A 104 -5.95 -4.80 -7.66
CA PHE A 104 -5.22 -4.79 -8.92
C PHE A 104 -4.11 -5.85 -8.97
N TRP A 105 -3.29 -5.97 -7.93
CA TRP A 105 -2.19 -6.93 -7.90
C TRP A 105 -2.66 -8.37 -7.70
N VAL A 106 -3.59 -8.60 -6.78
CA VAL A 106 -4.13 -9.94 -6.53
C VAL A 106 -4.83 -10.46 -7.77
N SER A 107 -5.66 -9.65 -8.42
CA SER A 107 -6.33 -10.07 -9.66
C SER A 107 -5.36 -10.25 -10.81
N SER A 108 -4.27 -9.44 -10.92
CA SER A 108 -3.20 -9.68 -11.89
C SER A 108 -2.58 -11.06 -11.74
N ALA A 109 -2.24 -11.43 -10.51
CA ALA A 109 -1.68 -12.75 -10.23
C ALA A 109 -2.68 -13.86 -10.59
N ILE A 110 -3.92 -13.76 -10.13
CA ILE A 110 -4.95 -14.76 -10.41
C ILE A 110 -5.21 -14.88 -11.93
N LEU A 111 -5.35 -13.75 -12.65
CA LEU A 111 -5.56 -13.77 -14.09
C LEU A 111 -4.40 -14.44 -14.82
N VAL A 112 -3.14 -14.14 -14.44
CA VAL A 112 -1.96 -14.72 -15.10
C VAL A 112 -1.75 -16.17 -14.75
N PHE A 113 -1.93 -16.59 -13.51
CA PHE A 113 -1.67 -17.97 -13.10
C PHE A 113 -2.83 -18.94 -13.42
N CYS A 114 -4.08 -18.44 -13.36
CA CYS A 114 -5.26 -19.29 -13.47
C CYS A 114 -6.00 -19.18 -14.81
N TYR A 115 -5.88 -18.03 -15.51
CA TYR A 115 -6.75 -17.68 -16.64
C TYR A 115 -6.00 -17.26 -17.91
N THR A 116 -4.73 -17.62 -18.06
CA THR A 116 -3.96 -17.45 -19.31
C THR A 116 -3.62 -18.81 -19.93
N GLY A 117 -3.69 -18.88 -21.24
CA GLY A 117 -3.46 -20.09 -22.05
C GLY A 117 -4.66 -20.47 -22.88
N VAL A 118 -4.42 -21.23 -23.96
CA VAL A 118 -5.38 -21.54 -25.02
C VAL A 118 -6.61 -22.32 -24.50
N ASP A 119 -6.44 -23.14 -23.46
CA ASP A 119 -7.49 -24.04 -22.95
C ASP A 119 -8.14 -23.54 -21.63
N LYS A 120 -7.84 -22.31 -21.20
CA LYS A 120 -8.36 -21.83 -19.93
C LYS A 120 -9.58 -20.92 -20.11
N PRO A 121 -10.64 -21.09 -19.28
CA PRO A 121 -11.82 -20.25 -19.35
C PRO A 121 -11.47 -18.81 -19.00
N SER A 122 -12.06 -17.85 -19.70
CA SER A 122 -11.98 -16.43 -19.36
C SER A 122 -12.76 -16.17 -18.07
N SER A 123 -12.16 -15.48 -17.09
CA SER A 123 -12.87 -15.04 -15.90
C SER A 123 -13.29 -13.59 -16.04
N GLN A 124 -14.58 -13.36 -16.26
CA GLN A 124 -15.15 -12.02 -16.28
C GLN A 124 -15.01 -11.32 -14.92
N THR A 125 -15.27 -12.04 -13.83
CA THR A 125 -15.23 -11.49 -12.47
C THR A 125 -13.83 -10.96 -12.11
N TRP A 126 -12.78 -11.76 -12.31
CA TRP A 126 -11.42 -11.32 -12.00
C TRP A 126 -10.94 -10.20 -12.92
N SER A 127 -11.39 -10.21 -14.18
CA SER A 127 -11.12 -9.10 -15.11
C SER A 127 -11.78 -7.81 -14.65
N MET A 128 -13.02 -7.85 -14.18
CA MET A 128 -13.71 -6.68 -13.62
C MET A 128 -13.02 -6.18 -12.33
N ILE A 129 -12.60 -7.09 -11.46
CA ILE A 129 -11.87 -6.72 -10.23
C ILE A 129 -10.54 -6.05 -10.57
N TRP A 130 -9.83 -6.54 -11.59
CA TRP A 130 -8.58 -5.96 -12.07
C TRP A 130 -8.75 -4.51 -12.54
N HIS A 131 -9.75 -4.26 -13.38
CA HIS A 131 -10.06 -2.91 -13.86
C HIS A 131 -10.54 -1.99 -12.74
N ALA A 132 -11.43 -2.48 -11.88
CA ALA A 132 -11.91 -1.72 -10.71
C ALA A 132 -10.75 -1.37 -9.77
N GLY A 133 -9.86 -2.31 -9.50
CA GLY A 133 -8.66 -2.09 -8.70
C GLY A 133 -7.77 -0.99 -9.27
N ALA A 134 -7.48 -1.05 -10.58
CA ALA A 134 -6.69 -0.01 -11.25
C ALA A 134 -7.37 1.38 -11.21
N ILE A 135 -8.69 1.43 -11.42
CA ILE A 135 -9.46 2.69 -11.35
C ILE A 135 -9.43 3.27 -9.94
N LEU A 136 -9.65 2.46 -8.91
CA LEU A 136 -9.60 2.91 -7.52
C LEU A 136 -8.20 3.42 -7.14
N THR A 137 -7.15 2.75 -7.60
CA THR A 137 -5.76 3.20 -7.42
C THR A 137 -5.53 4.56 -8.07
N CYS A 138 -6.00 4.75 -9.31
CA CYS A 138 -5.92 6.04 -10.00
C CYS A 138 -6.69 7.13 -9.23
N LEU A 139 -7.93 6.87 -8.83
CA LEU A 139 -8.76 7.85 -8.10
C LEU A 139 -8.09 8.28 -6.78
N GLY A 140 -7.68 7.33 -5.95
CA GLY A 140 -7.03 7.62 -4.68
C GLY A 140 -5.66 8.29 -4.85
N GLY A 141 -4.85 7.79 -5.77
CA GLY A 141 -3.50 8.28 -6.01
C GLY A 141 -3.44 9.64 -6.70
N TYR A 142 -4.25 9.89 -7.72
CA TYR A 142 -4.32 11.23 -8.34
C TYR A 142 -4.93 12.26 -7.40
N TRP A 143 -5.94 11.87 -6.60
CA TRP A 143 -6.45 12.75 -5.55
C TRP A 143 -5.36 13.13 -4.56
N PHE A 144 -4.59 12.15 -4.08
CA PHE A 144 -3.44 12.42 -3.23
C PHE A 144 -2.43 13.36 -3.92
N TRP A 145 -2.02 13.05 -5.15
CA TRP A 145 -0.95 13.76 -5.84
C TRP A 145 -1.26 15.22 -6.13
N PHE A 146 -2.45 15.51 -6.65
CA PHE A 146 -2.80 16.84 -7.12
C PHE A 146 -3.47 17.72 -6.05
N PHE A 147 -4.06 17.13 -5.01
CA PHE A 147 -4.84 17.89 -4.04
C PHE A 147 -4.29 17.78 -2.62
N LEU A 148 -4.01 16.58 -2.13
CA LEU A 148 -3.61 16.42 -0.72
C LEU A 148 -2.12 16.69 -0.50
N ARG A 149 -1.27 16.37 -1.47
CA ARG A 149 0.17 16.61 -1.38
C ARG A 149 0.52 18.09 -1.46
N VAL A 150 -0.24 18.88 -2.20
CA VAL A 150 -0.05 20.33 -2.35
C VAL A 150 -0.64 21.14 -1.21
N ASP A 151 -1.50 20.54 -0.38
CA ASP A 151 -2.08 21.21 0.78
C ASP A 151 -0.98 21.56 1.79
N VAL A 152 -0.91 22.86 2.16
CA VAL A 152 0.07 23.38 3.11
C VAL A 152 -0.09 22.74 4.49
N SER A 153 -1.31 22.38 4.87
CA SER A 153 -1.61 21.69 6.12
C SER A 153 -1.17 20.21 6.12
N ALA A 154 -0.89 19.63 4.96
CA ALA A 154 -0.45 18.24 4.82
C ALA A 154 1.06 18.14 4.55
N GLU A 155 1.47 18.23 3.29
CA GLU A 155 2.87 18.03 2.87
C GLU A 155 3.52 19.30 2.28
N ALA A 156 2.73 20.27 1.84
CA ALA A 156 3.17 21.52 1.22
C ALA A 156 4.12 21.35 0.04
N HIS A 157 3.99 20.25 -0.72
CA HIS A 157 4.84 19.98 -1.88
C HIS A 157 4.07 20.23 -3.18
N PRO A 158 4.49 21.18 -4.03
CA PRO A 158 3.85 21.40 -5.31
C PRO A 158 3.95 20.12 -6.17
N TRP A 159 2.92 19.90 -6.99
CA TRP A 159 2.78 18.67 -7.80
C TRP A 159 3.97 18.40 -8.74
N TYR A 160 4.68 19.43 -9.16
CA TYR A 160 5.86 19.34 -10.07
C TYR A 160 7.18 19.05 -9.32
N ARG A 161 7.23 19.18 -8.00
CA ARG A 161 8.42 18.86 -7.21
C ARG A 161 8.43 17.36 -6.93
N ILE A 162 9.31 16.63 -7.58
CA ILE A 162 9.46 15.19 -7.43
C ILE A 162 10.69 14.90 -6.54
N ILE A 163 10.50 14.12 -5.50
CA ILE A 163 11.56 13.61 -4.63
C ILE A 163 11.62 12.07 -4.70
N LYS A 164 12.73 11.47 -4.24
CA LYS A 164 12.89 10.01 -4.27
C LYS A 164 11.75 9.24 -3.58
N ALA A 165 11.20 9.80 -2.52
CA ALA A 165 10.07 9.19 -1.81
C ALA A 165 8.79 9.08 -2.66
N ASP A 166 8.63 9.94 -3.66
CA ASP A 166 7.46 9.99 -4.54
C ASP A 166 7.49 8.88 -5.60
N LEU A 167 8.67 8.30 -5.85
CA LEU A 167 8.85 7.27 -6.87
C LEU A 167 7.82 6.13 -6.72
N PHE A 168 7.50 5.76 -5.48
CA PHE A 168 6.48 4.75 -5.19
C PHE A 168 5.11 5.15 -5.72
N VAL A 169 4.63 6.34 -5.38
CA VAL A 169 3.28 6.81 -5.77
C VAL A 169 3.21 7.03 -7.27
N LEU A 170 4.22 7.66 -7.87
CA LEU A 170 4.27 7.91 -9.30
C LEU A 170 4.34 6.63 -10.13
N ALA A 171 5.18 5.67 -9.72
CA ALA A 171 5.27 4.39 -10.39
C ALA A 171 3.97 3.58 -10.26
N LEU A 172 3.30 3.64 -9.10
CA LEU A 172 2.00 3.00 -8.88
C LEU A 172 0.91 3.60 -9.76
N LEU A 173 0.85 4.93 -9.86
CA LEU A 173 -0.07 5.65 -10.76
C LEU A 173 0.21 5.31 -12.23
N ALA A 174 1.49 5.30 -12.62
CA ALA A 174 1.89 4.92 -13.96
C ALA A 174 1.48 3.47 -14.30
N CYS A 175 1.71 2.51 -13.38
CA CYS A 175 1.25 1.13 -13.54
C CYS A 175 -0.26 1.05 -13.77
N SER A 176 -1.05 1.67 -12.92
CA SER A 176 -2.51 1.60 -13.02
C SER A 176 -3.02 2.28 -14.29
N THR A 177 -2.49 3.46 -14.62
CA THR A 177 -2.90 4.24 -15.79
C THR A 177 -2.51 3.53 -17.10
N PHE A 178 -1.25 3.08 -17.21
CA PHE A 178 -0.79 2.39 -18.41
C PHE A 178 -1.40 1.00 -18.54
N GLY A 179 -1.68 0.32 -17.43
CA GLY A 179 -2.44 -0.93 -17.44
C GLY A 179 -3.85 -0.77 -18.00
N LEU A 180 -4.58 0.26 -17.58
CA LEU A 180 -5.91 0.59 -18.13
C LEU A 180 -5.84 0.99 -19.60
N ALA A 181 -4.87 1.84 -19.97
CA ALA A 181 -4.68 2.26 -21.35
C ALA A 181 -4.29 1.09 -22.27
N TRP A 182 -3.43 0.17 -21.78
CA TRP A 182 -3.09 -1.06 -22.48
C TRP A 182 -4.33 -1.92 -22.72
N SER A 183 -5.09 -2.21 -21.68
CA SER A 183 -6.32 -3.01 -21.80
C SER A 183 -7.32 -2.38 -22.77
N PHE A 184 -7.48 -1.07 -22.72
CA PHE A 184 -8.38 -0.32 -23.62
C PHE A 184 -7.94 -0.40 -25.09
N THR A 185 -6.67 -0.10 -25.38
CA THR A 185 -6.14 -0.12 -26.74
C THR A 185 -6.10 -1.51 -27.34
N GLN A 186 -5.79 -2.52 -26.52
CA GLN A 186 -5.81 -3.92 -26.90
C GLN A 186 -7.23 -4.38 -27.26
N PHE A 187 -8.22 -4.06 -26.43
CA PHE A 187 -9.62 -4.41 -26.68
C PHE A 187 -10.16 -3.76 -27.96
N ASN A 188 -9.71 -2.56 -28.30
CA ASN A 188 -10.11 -1.84 -29.52
C ASN A 188 -9.26 -2.21 -30.76
N GLY A 189 -8.40 -3.20 -30.68
CA GLY A 189 -7.58 -3.65 -31.79
C GLY A 189 -6.49 -2.65 -32.23
N GLN A 190 -6.14 -1.69 -31.39
CA GLN A 190 -5.10 -0.67 -31.67
C GLN A 190 -3.71 -1.25 -31.38
N ILE A 191 -3.21 -2.12 -32.24
CA ILE A 191 -2.01 -2.93 -32.03
C ILE A 191 -0.80 -2.09 -31.60
N GLY A 192 -0.45 -1.04 -32.34
CA GLY A 192 0.73 -0.20 -32.06
C GLY A 192 0.66 0.49 -30.70
N LEU A 193 -0.49 1.09 -30.36
CA LEU A 193 -0.71 1.73 -29.07
C LEU A 193 -0.77 0.71 -27.94
N SER A 194 -1.32 -0.48 -28.16
CA SER A 194 -1.35 -1.56 -27.19
C SER A 194 0.06 -1.99 -26.78
N TYR A 195 0.97 -2.19 -27.74
CA TYR A 195 2.38 -2.50 -27.41
C TYR A 195 3.07 -1.34 -26.69
N LEU A 196 2.83 -0.09 -27.10
CA LEU A 196 3.39 1.08 -26.41
C LEU A 196 2.97 1.11 -24.93
N PHE A 197 1.65 0.99 -24.65
CA PHE A 197 1.17 1.01 -23.28
C PHE A 197 1.55 -0.24 -22.49
N LEU A 198 1.69 -1.41 -23.11
CA LEU A 198 2.26 -2.60 -22.48
C LEU A 198 3.70 -2.35 -22.03
N ILE A 199 4.55 -1.79 -22.88
CA ILE A 199 5.94 -1.46 -22.54
C ILE A 199 5.99 -0.49 -21.37
N LEU A 200 5.17 0.56 -21.39
CA LEU A 200 5.08 1.54 -20.30
C LEU A 200 4.55 0.92 -19.01
N PHE A 201 3.59 0.02 -19.10
CA PHE A 201 3.08 -0.76 -17.97
C PHE A 201 4.17 -1.63 -17.35
N VAL A 202 4.90 -2.40 -18.17
CA VAL A 202 6.00 -3.25 -17.70
C VAL A 202 7.13 -2.41 -17.10
N ALA A 203 7.53 -1.31 -17.75
CA ALA A 203 8.55 -0.40 -17.25
C ALA A 203 8.15 0.21 -15.90
N SER A 204 6.89 0.62 -15.75
CA SER A 204 6.36 1.16 -14.49
C SER A 204 6.39 0.12 -13.37
N ASN A 205 6.07 -1.15 -13.67
CA ASN A 205 6.20 -2.25 -12.71
C ASN A 205 7.66 -2.47 -12.30
N LEU A 206 8.60 -2.44 -13.24
CA LEU A 206 10.03 -2.58 -12.93
C LEU A 206 10.53 -1.44 -12.03
N ILE A 207 10.10 -0.21 -12.29
CA ILE A 207 10.44 0.95 -11.44
C ILE A 207 9.81 0.81 -10.05
N LEU A 208 8.53 0.40 -9.99
CA LEU A 208 7.79 0.24 -8.75
C LEU A 208 8.43 -0.81 -7.85
N PHE A 209 8.62 -2.00 -8.36
CA PHE A 209 9.12 -3.15 -7.60
C PHE A 209 10.64 -3.16 -7.44
N GLY A 210 11.40 -2.66 -8.42
CA GLY A 210 12.83 -2.44 -8.30
C GLY A 210 13.19 -1.28 -7.37
N GLY A 211 12.28 -0.29 -7.24
CA GLY A 211 12.44 0.89 -6.37
C GLY A 211 12.16 0.66 -4.89
N VAL A 212 11.82 -0.55 -4.45
CA VAL A 212 11.45 -0.85 -3.04
C VAL A 212 12.51 -0.38 -2.05
N TYR A 213 13.79 -0.57 -2.37
CA TYR A 213 14.90 -0.25 -1.48
C TYR A 213 15.00 1.24 -1.12
N TRP A 214 14.76 2.15 -2.07
CA TRP A 214 14.92 3.60 -1.86
C TRP A 214 13.63 4.41 -1.89
N SER A 215 12.52 3.76 -2.09
CA SER A 215 11.19 4.39 -2.05
C SER A 215 10.47 4.12 -0.73
N LYS A 216 9.33 4.78 -0.53
CA LYS A 216 8.45 4.48 0.62
C LYS A 216 7.72 3.14 0.51
N PHE A 217 7.97 2.32 -0.50
CA PHE A 217 7.23 1.07 -0.72
C PHE A 217 7.27 0.12 0.48
N ALA A 218 8.45 -0.11 1.03
CA ALA A 218 8.64 -1.08 2.11
C ALA A 218 7.87 -0.73 3.40
N HIS A 219 7.41 0.52 3.56
CA HIS A 219 6.61 0.90 4.74
C HIS A 219 5.30 0.08 4.86
N MET A 220 4.75 -0.41 3.74
CA MET A 220 3.56 -1.26 3.73
C MET A 220 3.74 -2.56 4.54
N PHE A 221 4.98 -3.04 4.67
CA PHE A 221 5.29 -4.29 5.34
C PHE A 221 5.68 -4.10 6.82
N TYR A 222 6.39 -3.03 7.16
CA TYR A 222 6.82 -2.85 8.56
C TYR A 222 5.87 -1.97 9.39
N LYS A 223 5.09 -1.06 8.79
CA LYS A 223 4.11 -0.26 9.54
C LYS A 223 3.06 -1.10 10.28
N PRO A 224 2.49 -2.17 9.70
CA PRO A 224 1.58 -3.05 10.44
C PRO A 224 2.18 -3.62 11.71
N GLY A 225 3.44 -4.07 11.64
CA GLY A 225 4.16 -4.56 12.82
C GLY A 225 4.37 -3.49 13.89
N ALA A 226 4.70 -2.27 13.47
CA ALA A 226 4.87 -1.12 14.39
C ALA A 226 3.53 -0.73 15.06
N ALA A 227 2.41 -0.72 14.32
CA ALA A 227 1.09 -0.45 14.87
C ALA A 227 0.68 -1.50 15.92
N ILE A 228 0.92 -2.78 15.64
CA ILE A 228 0.66 -3.87 16.59
C ILE A 228 1.52 -3.70 17.85
N GLN A 229 2.83 -3.41 17.70
CA GLN A 229 3.70 -3.20 18.84
C GLN A 229 3.26 -2.02 19.71
N LYS A 230 2.90 -0.90 19.08
CA LYS A 230 2.38 0.30 19.77
C LYS A 230 1.15 -0.05 20.62
N ASN A 231 0.15 -0.70 20.02
CA ASN A 231 -1.09 -1.03 20.73
C ASN A 231 -0.88 -2.10 21.83
N LEU A 232 0.06 -3.01 21.64
CA LEU A 232 0.46 -3.93 22.71
C LEU A 232 1.15 -3.20 23.87
N ALA A 233 2.02 -2.23 23.57
CA ALA A 233 2.69 -1.42 24.56
C ALA A 233 1.74 -0.47 25.32
N GLU A 234 0.68 0.00 24.66
CA GLU A 234 -0.40 0.72 25.34
C GLU A 234 -1.21 -0.20 26.27
N ALA A 235 -1.51 -1.41 25.81
CA ALA A 235 -2.31 -2.37 26.58
C ALA A 235 -1.57 -2.94 27.81
N ASP A 236 -0.24 -3.12 27.73
CA ASP A 236 0.59 -3.60 28.86
C ASP A 236 1.12 -2.47 29.74
N GLY A 237 0.85 -1.21 29.39
CA GLY A 237 1.24 -0.02 30.13
C GLY A 237 2.71 0.39 29.98
N SER A 238 3.47 -0.27 29.11
CA SER A 238 4.87 0.09 28.83
C SER A 238 5.02 1.35 27.99
N ARG A 239 4.01 1.67 27.17
CA ARG A 239 3.94 2.86 26.30
C ARG A 239 5.18 3.08 25.44
N ASP A 240 5.78 2.02 24.91
CA ASP A 240 7.02 2.09 24.14
C ASP A 240 8.16 2.82 24.86
N ASN A 241 8.22 2.70 26.19
CA ASN A 241 9.15 3.40 27.09
C ASN A 241 8.97 4.94 27.13
N LEU A 242 7.87 5.46 26.63
CA LEU A 242 7.54 6.87 26.78
C LEU A 242 6.99 7.11 28.21
N PRO A 243 7.26 8.27 28.81
CA PRO A 243 6.64 8.63 30.08
C PRO A 243 5.11 8.69 29.91
N PRO A 244 4.35 8.50 31.02
CA PRO A 244 2.92 8.71 30.96
C PRO A 244 2.64 10.11 30.45
N PRO A 245 1.53 10.34 29.70
CA PRO A 245 1.13 11.68 29.29
C PRO A 245 1.08 12.57 30.52
N ALA A 246 1.68 13.75 30.45
CA ALA A 246 1.46 14.77 31.46
C ALA A 246 -0.05 15.04 31.57
N ASP A 247 -0.53 15.36 32.76
CA ASP A 247 -1.93 15.71 32.98
C ASP A 247 -2.38 16.69 31.90
N ALA A 248 -3.27 16.23 31.08
CA ALA A 248 -3.80 17.01 29.98
C ALA A 248 -5.19 17.46 30.42
N PRO A 249 -5.35 18.72 30.84
CA PRO A 249 -6.66 19.23 31.26
C PRO A 249 -7.62 19.09 30.07
N GLU A 250 -8.85 18.65 30.34
CA GLU A 250 -9.91 18.57 29.33
C GLU A 250 -10.25 19.95 28.76
N GLN A 251 -9.95 21.00 29.50
CA GLN A 251 -10.16 22.39 29.11
C GLN A 251 -8.88 23.18 29.35
N PHE A 252 -8.54 24.03 28.38
CA PHE A 252 -7.55 25.09 28.57
C PHE A 252 -8.20 26.31 29.28
N GLY A 253 -7.38 27.26 29.72
CA GLY A 253 -7.88 28.53 30.23
C GLY A 253 -8.94 29.12 29.28
N LEU A 254 -9.91 29.85 29.83
CA LEU A 254 -11.08 30.41 29.13
C LEU A 254 -12.12 29.36 28.66
N GLY A 255 -12.08 28.12 29.20
CA GLY A 255 -13.07 27.08 28.88
C GLY A 255 -12.98 26.50 27.51
N ILE A 256 -11.88 26.70 26.79
CA ILE A 256 -11.64 26.08 25.46
C ILE A 256 -11.42 24.59 25.64
N LYS A 257 -12.28 23.78 25.05
CA LYS A 257 -12.10 22.32 25.02
C LYS A 257 -10.83 21.95 24.26
N ARG A 258 -10.08 21.03 24.80
CA ARG A 258 -8.96 20.42 24.12
C ARG A 258 -9.50 19.54 22.98
N GLU A 259 -9.19 19.91 21.77
CA GLU A 259 -9.40 19.02 20.60
C GLU A 259 -8.10 18.25 20.32
N GLU A 260 -8.25 16.98 19.95
CA GLU A 260 -7.11 16.22 19.43
C GLU A 260 -6.56 16.91 18.18
N PRO A 261 -5.22 16.90 18.01
CA PRO A 261 -4.64 17.45 16.78
C PRO A 261 -5.26 16.78 15.56
N LYS A 262 -5.85 17.57 14.69
CA LYS A 262 -6.36 17.07 13.41
C LYS A 262 -5.15 16.70 12.56
N HIS A 263 -4.85 15.42 12.48
CA HIS A 263 -3.85 14.91 11.54
C HIS A 263 -4.46 14.97 10.14
N TYR A 264 -3.98 15.91 9.35
CA TYR A 264 -4.40 16.11 7.96
C TYR A 264 -3.66 15.17 7.02
#